data_38e96da8609fb136156109d42cd7ee79
#
_entry.id   38e96da8609fb136156109d42cd7ee79
#
_cell.length_a   1.000
_cell.length_b   1.000
_cell.length_c   1.000
_cell.angle_alpha   90.00
_cell.angle_beta   90.00
_cell.angle_gamma   90.00
#
_symmetry.space_group_name_H-M   'P 1'
#
loop_
_entity.id
_entity.type
_entity.pdbx_description
1 polymer ?
#
loop_
_entity_poly.entity_id
_entity_poly.type
_entity_poly.pdbx_seq_one_letter_code
_entity_poly.pdbx_strand_id
1 'polypeptide(L)'
;MPQLRSRTVTHGRNMAGARALMRASGVASEDIGKPIIAVANSFTEFVPGHTHLAPVGRIVSEAIKAAGAVPREFNTIAVDDGIAMGHNGMLYSLPSRDLIADSVEYMVEAHCADALICISNCDKITPGMLMAAMRLNIPTVFVSGGPMEAGKATLVDGTVRKLDLVNAISDAVDESISDEDILRIEENACPTCGSCSGMFTANSMNCLTEVLGLSLPGNGSVLATHTARRALYENAGRTVVEITKRYYEQDDETVLPRAIGTRAAFDNAMALDIAMGGSTNTILHLLAAAEEAELDYDLDDINEVSRRVPCLSKVAPNVAPGGTYYMEDVHRAGGIPALLGELHRGGLLNEDVHSVHSDTLAEWLKDWDVRGGSASPEAVELWHAAPGCVRSATAFSQSERWDTLDLDAAGGCIRDLEHAYSKDGGLAVLKGNLAVDGCVVKTAGVDESIWTFEGPAVVCESQDDAVDKILRKEIEHGDVVVIRYEGPRGGPGMQEMLYPTSFLKGRGLGKTCALVTDGRFSGGTSGLSIGHASPEAASGGTIALVEDGDRIRIDIPNRSIELLVTDEELAVRREALNGVYAPKNRDRKVSAALRAYAAMATSADRGAVRDVSRLG
;
A
#
# COMPACT_ATOMS: atom_id res chain seq x y z
N MET A 1 -36.02 4.84 0.03
CA MET A 1 -35.17 5.66 -0.87
C MET A 1 -34.62 6.83 -0.07
N PRO A 2 -33.34 6.88 0.18
CA PRO A 2 -32.69 7.99 0.86
C PRO A 2 -32.80 9.27 0.01
N GLN A 3 -32.81 10.43 0.66
CA GLN A 3 -32.75 11.70 -0.05
C GLN A 3 -31.29 12.08 -0.33
N LEU A 4 -31.04 12.73 -1.46
CA LEU A 4 -29.72 13.32 -1.74
C LEU A 4 -29.27 14.20 -0.57
N ARG A 5 -28.07 14.02 -0.09
CA ARG A 5 -27.45 14.83 0.97
C ARG A 5 -27.36 16.30 0.55
N SER A 6 -27.04 16.53 -0.73
CA SER A 6 -26.95 17.84 -1.34
C SER A 6 -28.26 18.65 -1.31
N ARG A 7 -29.42 18.02 -1.05
CA ARG A 7 -30.67 18.77 -0.83
C ARG A 7 -30.56 19.78 0.30
N THR A 8 -29.73 19.49 1.31
CA THR A 8 -29.48 20.43 2.43
C THR A 8 -29.05 21.80 1.95
N VAL A 9 -28.23 21.87 0.89
CA VAL A 9 -27.69 23.14 0.36
C VAL A 9 -28.32 23.58 -0.97
N THR A 10 -29.01 22.67 -1.68
CA THR A 10 -29.59 22.95 -3.00
C THR A 10 -31.06 23.32 -2.95
N HIS A 11 -31.79 23.00 -1.85
CA HIS A 11 -33.25 23.20 -1.74
C HIS A 11 -33.61 24.20 -0.65
N GLY A 12 -34.83 24.72 -0.76
CA GLY A 12 -35.40 25.66 0.20
C GLY A 12 -34.94 27.12 -0.04
N ARG A 13 -35.84 28.07 0.32
CA ARG A 13 -35.60 29.52 0.12
C ARG A 13 -34.44 30.02 0.99
N ASN A 14 -34.26 29.45 2.17
CA ASN A 14 -33.20 29.75 3.12
C ASN A 14 -31.79 29.43 2.58
N MET A 15 -31.67 28.51 1.62
CA MET A 15 -30.42 28.13 1.00
C MET A 15 -30.08 28.92 -0.29
N ALA A 16 -30.74 30.06 -0.49
CA ALA A 16 -30.45 30.94 -1.63
C ALA A 16 -28.99 31.43 -1.64
N GLY A 17 -28.38 31.67 -0.48
CA GLY A 17 -26.99 32.06 -0.33
C GLY A 17 -26.03 30.96 -0.80
N ALA A 18 -26.26 29.72 -0.37
CA ALA A 18 -25.45 28.56 -0.82
C ALA A 18 -25.51 28.40 -2.35
N ARG A 19 -26.71 28.44 -2.93
CA ARG A 19 -26.88 28.36 -4.39
C ARG A 19 -26.26 29.53 -5.14
N ALA A 20 -26.21 30.73 -4.55
CA ALA A 20 -25.53 31.89 -5.16
C ALA A 20 -24.01 31.60 -5.25
N LEU A 21 -23.42 31.06 -4.19
CA LEU A 21 -21.98 30.66 -4.17
C LEU A 21 -21.70 29.49 -5.11
N MET A 22 -22.60 28.51 -5.21
CA MET A 22 -22.48 27.42 -6.19
C MET A 22 -22.44 27.99 -7.62
N ARG A 23 -23.29 28.96 -7.96
CA ARG A 23 -23.25 29.62 -9.27
C ARG A 23 -21.96 30.40 -9.50
N ALA A 24 -21.48 31.10 -8.49
CA ALA A 24 -20.20 31.82 -8.55
C ALA A 24 -19.01 30.86 -8.77
N SER A 25 -19.13 29.62 -8.32
CA SER A 25 -18.15 28.55 -8.55
C SER A 25 -18.44 27.69 -9.81
N GLY A 26 -19.34 28.14 -10.71
CA GLY A 26 -19.56 27.57 -12.03
C GLY A 26 -20.65 26.49 -12.12
N VAL A 27 -21.49 26.29 -11.08
CA VAL A 27 -22.64 25.39 -11.19
C VAL A 27 -23.76 26.08 -11.97
N ALA A 28 -24.18 25.47 -13.08
CA ALA A 28 -25.26 25.99 -13.91
C ALA A 28 -26.63 25.88 -13.21
N SER A 29 -27.60 26.72 -13.59
CA SER A 29 -28.91 26.72 -12.94
C SER A 29 -29.66 25.40 -13.13
N GLU A 30 -29.51 24.75 -14.27
CA GLU A 30 -30.07 23.45 -14.64
C GLU A 30 -29.41 22.28 -13.90
N ASP A 31 -28.25 22.51 -13.27
CA ASP A 31 -27.53 21.50 -12.51
C ASP A 31 -27.86 21.54 -11.01
N ILE A 32 -28.52 22.59 -10.53
CA ILE A 32 -28.95 22.70 -9.15
C ILE A 32 -30.01 21.63 -8.85
N GLY A 33 -29.72 20.77 -7.89
CA GLY A 33 -30.60 19.66 -7.49
C GLY A 33 -30.23 18.29 -8.09
N LYS A 34 -29.25 18.24 -9.02
CA LYS A 34 -28.62 16.98 -9.44
C LYS A 34 -27.67 16.49 -8.35
N PRO A 35 -27.33 15.17 -8.32
CA PRO A 35 -26.34 14.64 -7.40
C PRO A 35 -25.00 15.37 -7.50
N ILE A 36 -24.40 15.70 -6.37
CA ILE A 36 -23.07 16.31 -6.29
C ILE A 36 -22.06 15.20 -5.99
N ILE A 37 -21.14 14.98 -6.92
CA ILE A 37 -20.05 14.00 -6.77
C ILE A 37 -18.79 14.73 -6.37
N ALA A 38 -18.27 14.46 -5.18
CA ALA A 38 -16.97 14.93 -4.73
C ALA A 38 -15.86 14.19 -5.48
N VAL A 39 -14.95 14.91 -6.12
CA VAL A 39 -13.78 14.35 -6.78
C VAL A 39 -12.56 14.67 -5.92
N ALA A 40 -12.17 13.71 -5.08
CA ALA A 40 -10.98 13.83 -4.24
C ALA A 40 -9.75 13.48 -5.08
N ASN A 41 -9.00 14.48 -5.52
CA ASN A 41 -7.75 14.35 -6.26
C ASN A 41 -6.56 14.51 -5.31
N SER A 42 -5.42 13.92 -5.66
CA SER A 42 -4.18 14.04 -4.92
C SER A 42 -3.01 14.55 -5.77
N PHE A 43 -3.31 15.34 -6.80
CA PHE A 43 -2.30 15.96 -7.65
C PHE A 43 -1.27 16.76 -6.83
N THR A 44 0.00 16.55 -7.16
CA THR A 44 1.13 17.35 -6.68
C THR A 44 2.34 17.15 -7.61
N GLU A 45 3.21 18.15 -7.69
CA GLU A 45 4.47 18.06 -8.44
C GLU A 45 5.59 17.39 -7.65
N PHE A 46 5.41 17.17 -6.33
CA PHE A 46 6.40 16.52 -5.46
C PHE A 46 6.47 14.99 -5.62
N VAL A 47 5.42 14.35 -6.15
CA VAL A 47 5.27 12.88 -6.15
C VAL A 47 5.19 12.39 -7.60
N PRO A 48 6.15 11.60 -8.10
CA PRO A 48 6.14 11.07 -9.48
C PRO A 48 4.83 10.36 -9.85
N GLY A 49 4.23 9.65 -8.89
CA GLY A 49 2.93 8.99 -9.04
C GLY A 49 1.74 9.93 -9.18
N HIS A 50 1.91 11.24 -8.93
CA HIS A 50 0.81 12.21 -8.85
C HIS A 50 0.95 13.40 -9.81
N THR A 51 2.10 13.60 -10.43
CA THR A 51 2.36 14.74 -11.32
C THR A 51 1.38 14.81 -12.50
N HIS A 52 0.84 13.68 -12.94
CA HIS A 52 -0.09 13.56 -14.05
C HIS A 52 -1.58 13.58 -13.64
N LEU A 53 -1.92 13.71 -12.34
CA LEU A 53 -3.31 13.57 -11.88
C LEU A 53 -4.18 14.82 -12.12
N ALA A 54 -3.60 16.01 -12.34
CA ALA A 54 -4.41 17.20 -12.65
C ALA A 54 -5.26 17.05 -13.93
N PRO A 55 -4.74 16.60 -15.09
CA PRO A 55 -5.57 16.30 -16.26
C PRO A 55 -6.52 15.11 -16.03
N VAL A 56 -6.18 14.15 -15.19
CA VAL A 56 -7.04 13.02 -14.84
C VAL A 56 -8.31 13.49 -14.13
N GLY A 57 -8.21 14.40 -13.15
CA GLY A 57 -9.39 14.98 -12.48
C GLY A 57 -10.37 15.62 -13.45
N ARG A 58 -9.88 16.25 -14.53
CA ARG A 58 -10.75 16.82 -15.58
C ARG A 58 -11.46 15.74 -16.39
N ILE A 59 -10.76 14.67 -16.79
CA ILE A 59 -11.36 13.54 -17.52
C ILE A 59 -12.49 12.91 -16.72
N VAL A 60 -12.24 12.62 -15.43
CA VAL A 60 -13.22 12.07 -14.52
C VAL A 60 -14.42 13.03 -14.36
N SER A 61 -14.16 14.33 -14.16
CA SER A 61 -15.20 15.34 -14.03
C SER A 61 -16.07 15.48 -15.28
N GLU A 62 -15.47 15.41 -16.46
CA GLU A 62 -16.21 15.43 -17.73
C GLU A 62 -17.11 14.18 -17.88
N ALA A 63 -16.61 13.00 -17.50
CA ALA A 63 -17.38 11.77 -17.53
C ALA A 63 -18.58 11.81 -16.54
N ILE A 64 -18.39 12.31 -15.32
CA ILE A 64 -19.45 12.52 -14.33
C ILE A 64 -20.52 13.48 -14.87
N LYS A 65 -20.10 14.60 -15.46
CA LYS A 65 -21.02 15.58 -16.02
C LYS A 65 -21.82 14.99 -17.18
N ALA A 66 -21.17 14.25 -18.08
CA ALA A 66 -21.83 13.56 -19.18
C ALA A 66 -22.84 12.51 -18.72
N ALA A 67 -22.59 11.85 -17.57
CA ALA A 67 -23.51 10.89 -16.93
C ALA A 67 -24.69 11.56 -16.17
N GLY A 68 -24.69 12.91 -16.06
CA GLY A 68 -25.82 13.70 -15.54
C GLY A 68 -25.71 14.10 -14.06
N ALA A 69 -24.53 14.09 -13.47
CA ALA A 69 -24.24 14.58 -12.12
C ALA A 69 -23.34 15.83 -12.13
N VAL A 70 -23.10 16.41 -10.96
CA VAL A 70 -22.30 17.63 -10.79
C VAL A 70 -20.96 17.28 -10.11
N PRO A 71 -19.85 17.24 -10.85
CA PRO A 71 -18.55 17.00 -10.25
C PRO A 71 -18.05 18.24 -9.49
N ARG A 72 -17.45 18.02 -8.32
CA ARG A 72 -16.78 19.06 -7.53
C ARG A 72 -15.42 18.55 -7.08
N GLU A 73 -14.38 19.01 -7.76
CA GLU A 73 -13.00 18.58 -7.51
C GLU A 73 -12.36 19.40 -6.39
N PHE A 74 -11.58 18.69 -5.56
CA PHE A 74 -10.69 19.27 -4.56
C PHE A 74 -9.45 18.39 -4.43
N ASN A 75 -8.35 18.94 -3.87
CA ASN A 75 -7.14 18.19 -3.64
C ASN A 75 -6.88 17.90 -2.17
N THR A 76 -6.38 16.69 -1.89
CA THR A 76 -5.67 16.38 -0.64
C THR A 76 -4.17 16.63 -0.80
N ILE A 77 -3.44 16.55 0.31
CA ILE A 77 -1.97 16.47 0.28
C ILE A 77 -1.53 15.08 -0.20
N ALA A 78 -0.28 15.01 -0.69
CA ALA A 78 0.42 13.76 -0.93
C ALA A 78 1.90 13.92 -0.53
N VAL A 79 2.41 12.97 0.26
CA VAL A 79 3.82 12.88 0.65
C VAL A 79 4.44 11.75 -0.16
N ASP A 80 5.62 11.98 -0.73
CA ASP A 80 6.37 10.94 -1.44
C ASP A 80 7.25 10.17 -0.45
N ASP A 81 6.94 8.89 -0.27
CA ASP A 81 7.68 8.03 0.63
C ASP A 81 9.12 7.77 0.13
N GLY A 82 9.32 7.67 -1.19
CA GLY A 82 10.63 7.45 -1.79
C GLY A 82 11.58 8.62 -1.58
N ILE A 83 11.10 9.85 -1.81
CA ILE A 83 11.88 11.08 -1.60
C ILE A 83 12.09 11.35 -0.10
N ALA A 84 11.12 11.01 0.74
CA ALA A 84 11.23 11.17 2.20
C ALA A 84 12.08 10.08 2.88
N MET A 85 12.41 8.99 2.18
CA MET A 85 13.14 7.85 2.70
C MET A 85 14.55 8.21 3.16
N GLY A 86 14.97 7.67 4.31
CA GLY A 86 16.33 7.86 4.82
C GLY A 86 16.58 9.16 5.56
N HIS A 87 15.57 9.99 5.78
CA HIS A 87 15.68 11.21 6.57
C HIS A 87 14.39 11.53 7.34
N ASN A 88 14.42 12.54 8.21
CA ASN A 88 13.30 12.91 9.09
C ASN A 88 12.00 13.31 8.36
N GLY A 89 12.01 13.54 7.05
CA GLY A 89 10.81 13.72 6.23
C GLY A 89 9.88 12.51 6.28
N MET A 90 10.44 11.31 6.43
CA MET A 90 9.68 10.06 6.48
C MET A 90 8.74 9.95 7.70
N LEU A 91 9.00 10.69 8.77
CA LEU A 91 8.12 10.76 9.93
C LEU A 91 6.74 11.33 9.61
N TYR A 92 6.62 12.13 8.53
CA TYR A 92 5.36 12.74 8.11
C TYR A 92 4.53 11.85 7.19
N SER A 93 5.11 10.77 6.66
CA SER A 93 4.45 9.90 5.71
C SER A 93 3.19 9.23 6.31
N LEU A 94 3.33 8.37 7.32
CA LEU A 94 2.17 7.67 7.90
C LEU A 94 1.13 8.62 8.52
N PRO A 95 1.52 9.66 9.28
CA PRO A 95 0.54 10.62 9.80
C PRO A 95 -0.28 11.33 8.73
N SER A 96 0.26 11.47 7.51
CA SER A 96 -0.49 12.08 6.39
C SER A 96 -1.69 11.24 5.96
N ARG A 97 -1.68 9.91 6.17
CA ARG A 97 -2.79 9.01 5.88
C ARG A 97 -4.07 9.44 6.60
N ASP A 98 -3.97 9.62 7.91
CA ASP A 98 -5.10 10.04 8.75
C ASP A 98 -5.52 11.49 8.43
N LEU A 99 -4.57 12.38 8.11
CA LEU A 99 -4.87 13.75 7.71
C LEU A 99 -5.60 13.79 6.35
N ILE A 100 -5.25 12.91 5.41
CA ILE A 100 -5.94 12.75 4.14
C ILE A 100 -7.38 12.29 4.38
N ALA A 101 -7.59 11.29 5.24
CA ALA A 101 -8.92 10.80 5.61
C ALA A 101 -9.79 11.94 6.15
N ASP A 102 -9.27 12.71 7.11
CA ASP A 102 -9.96 13.88 7.66
C ASP A 102 -10.27 14.92 6.58
N SER A 103 -9.29 15.25 5.72
CA SER A 103 -9.50 16.28 4.70
C SER A 103 -10.62 15.93 3.71
N VAL A 104 -10.74 14.65 3.36
CA VAL A 104 -11.84 14.16 2.51
C VAL A 104 -13.16 14.24 3.25
N GLU A 105 -13.22 13.79 4.50
CA GLU A 105 -14.40 13.90 5.34
C GLU A 105 -14.87 15.35 5.47
N TYR A 106 -13.97 16.29 5.82
CA TYR A 106 -14.29 17.72 5.94
C TYR A 106 -14.93 18.27 4.67
N MET A 107 -14.37 17.94 3.50
CA MET A 107 -14.88 18.45 2.23
C MET A 107 -16.24 17.85 1.87
N VAL A 108 -16.42 16.56 2.08
CA VAL A 108 -17.67 15.85 1.76
C VAL A 108 -18.80 16.26 2.70
N GLU A 109 -18.53 16.29 4.02
CA GLU A 109 -19.54 16.63 5.04
C GLU A 109 -19.93 18.10 4.96
N ALA A 110 -18.96 19.03 4.94
CA ALA A 110 -19.25 20.46 4.92
C ALA A 110 -20.04 20.90 3.66
N HIS A 111 -19.84 20.22 2.53
CA HIS A 111 -20.50 20.56 1.26
C HIS A 111 -21.65 19.62 0.91
N CYS A 112 -21.97 18.66 1.79
CA CYS A 112 -23.06 17.70 1.63
C CYS A 112 -23.02 16.96 0.27
N ALA A 113 -21.82 16.47 -0.13
CA ALA A 113 -21.71 15.70 -1.37
C ALA A 113 -22.45 14.36 -1.26
N ASP A 114 -23.02 13.90 -2.36
CA ASP A 114 -23.85 12.69 -2.41
C ASP A 114 -23.02 11.42 -2.65
N ALA A 115 -21.90 11.55 -3.31
CA ALA A 115 -20.98 10.44 -3.60
C ALA A 115 -19.55 10.95 -3.74
N LEU A 116 -18.61 10.02 -3.78
CA LEU A 116 -17.18 10.29 -3.78
C LEU A 116 -16.48 9.51 -4.90
N ILE A 117 -15.54 10.13 -5.60
CA ILE A 117 -14.55 9.43 -6.40
C ILE A 117 -13.16 9.82 -5.92
N CYS A 118 -12.31 8.80 -5.69
CA CYS A 118 -10.97 8.93 -5.16
C CYS A 118 -9.94 8.73 -6.26
N ILE A 119 -9.17 9.78 -6.57
CA ILE A 119 -8.05 9.74 -7.52
C ILE A 119 -6.76 9.74 -6.70
N SER A 120 -6.22 8.56 -6.46
CA SER A 120 -5.03 8.32 -5.62
C SER A 120 -3.96 7.59 -6.42
N ASN A 121 -2.77 7.39 -5.85
CA ASN A 121 -1.77 6.50 -6.47
C ASN A 121 -0.70 5.99 -5.51
N CYS A 122 -0.21 6.82 -4.57
CA CYS A 122 0.93 6.49 -3.71
C CYS A 122 0.52 5.97 -2.32
N ASP A 123 1.53 5.57 -1.57
CA ASP A 123 1.54 4.71 -0.37
C ASP A 123 0.51 5.07 0.69
N LYS A 124 0.38 6.36 1.06
CA LYS A 124 -0.48 6.79 2.18
C LYS A 124 -1.77 7.41 1.70
N ILE A 125 -1.80 7.81 0.41
CA ILE A 125 -2.94 8.52 -0.17
C ILE A 125 -4.09 7.54 -0.43
N THR A 126 -3.81 6.40 -1.06
CA THR A 126 -4.82 5.37 -1.31
C THR A 126 -5.44 4.87 -0.02
N PRO A 127 -4.69 4.45 1.02
CA PRO A 127 -5.29 4.04 2.28
C PRO A 127 -5.96 5.18 3.05
N GLY A 128 -5.46 6.41 2.99
CA GLY A 128 -6.14 7.56 3.61
C GLY A 128 -7.50 7.84 2.99
N MET A 129 -7.61 7.79 1.67
CA MET A 129 -8.90 7.89 0.99
C MET A 129 -9.81 6.69 1.25
N LEU A 130 -9.24 5.47 1.41
CA LEU A 130 -10.00 4.27 1.77
C LEU A 130 -10.61 4.39 3.17
N MET A 131 -9.84 4.87 4.16
CA MET A 131 -10.37 5.20 5.49
C MET A 131 -11.53 6.19 5.40
N ALA A 132 -11.39 7.27 4.62
CA ALA A 132 -12.47 8.24 4.42
C ALA A 132 -13.71 7.61 3.78
N ALA A 133 -13.54 6.77 2.76
CA ALA A 133 -14.64 6.08 2.08
C ALA A 133 -15.43 5.17 3.04
N MET A 134 -14.72 4.40 3.87
CA MET A 134 -15.33 3.53 4.88
C MET A 134 -16.04 4.34 5.97
N ARG A 135 -15.43 5.43 6.44
CA ARG A 135 -16.01 6.34 7.45
C ARG A 135 -17.28 7.03 6.95
N LEU A 136 -17.26 7.60 5.76
CA LEU A 136 -18.36 8.33 5.15
C LEU A 136 -19.52 7.42 4.71
N ASN A 137 -19.21 6.22 4.25
CA ASN A 137 -20.14 5.21 3.77
C ASN A 137 -21.19 5.75 2.78
N ILE A 138 -20.75 6.51 1.80
CA ILE A 138 -21.53 7.00 0.64
C ILE A 138 -21.03 6.32 -0.63
N PRO A 139 -21.82 6.25 -1.73
CA PRO A 139 -21.38 5.63 -2.97
C PRO A 139 -19.99 6.14 -3.39
N THR A 140 -19.01 5.24 -3.52
CA THR A 140 -17.61 5.61 -3.73
C THR A 140 -16.95 4.72 -4.77
N VAL A 141 -16.15 5.33 -5.66
CA VAL A 141 -15.29 4.62 -6.63
C VAL A 141 -13.86 5.11 -6.49
N PHE A 142 -12.91 4.18 -6.59
CA PHE A 142 -11.49 4.49 -6.67
C PHE A 142 -10.98 4.36 -8.11
N VAL A 143 -10.08 5.24 -8.48
CA VAL A 143 -9.29 5.11 -9.70
C VAL A 143 -7.88 5.65 -9.47
N SER A 144 -6.88 4.77 -9.60
CA SER A 144 -5.48 5.14 -9.31
C SER A 144 -4.79 5.80 -10.52
N GLY A 145 -3.68 6.48 -10.24
CA GLY A 145 -2.82 7.05 -11.29
C GLY A 145 -2.09 6.00 -12.14
N GLY A 146 -1.97 4.77 -11.63
CA GLY A 146 -1.27 3.66 -12.28
C GLY A 146 0.22 3.56 -11.98
N PRO A 147 0.82 2.37 -12.18
CA PRO A 147 2.24 2.15 -12.01
C PRO A 147 3.07 2.80 -13.11
N MET A 148 4.34 3.15 -12.79
CA MET A 148 5.34 3.52 -13.78
C MET A 148 5.88 2.29 -14.50
N GLU A 149 6.53 2.51 -15.64
CA GLU A 149 7.29 1.49 -16.34
C GLU A 149 8.55 1.09 -15.55
N ALA A 150 9.04 -0.14 -15.73
CA ALA A 150 10.31 -0.55 -15.16
C ALA A 150 11.47 0.23 -15.77
N GLY A 151 12.45 0.59 -14.94
CA GLY A 151 13.67 1.25 -15.40
C GLY A 151 14.55 0.32 -16.24
N LYS A 152 15.35 0.92 -17.12
CA LYS A 152 16.31 0.20 -17.95
C LYS A 152 17.53 1.06 -18.25
N ALA A 153 18.71 0.61 -17.81
CA ALA A 153 19.96 1.30 -18.09
C ALA A 153 20.94 0.38 -18.83
N THR A 154 21.76 1.00 -19.69
CA THR A 154 22.95 0.36 -20.26
C THR A 154 24.17 0.85 -19.50
N LEU A 155 24.85 -0.05 -18.80
CA LEU A 155 26.03 0.24 -18.00
C LEU A 155 27.26 0.49 -18.90
N VAL A 156 28.35 0.97 -18.29
CA VAL A 156 29.60 1.30 -19.01
C VAL A 156 30.18 0.10 -19.77
N ASP A 157 30.05 -1.10 -19.22
CA ASP A 157 30.49 -2.35 -19.84
C ASP A 157 29.58 -2.85 -20.99
N GLY A 158 28.49 -2.14 -21.27
CA GLY A 158 27.47 -2.50 -22.26
C GLY A 158 26.36 -3.43 -21.73
N THR A 159 26.41 -3.83 -20.49
CA THR A 159 25.36 -4.65 -19.86
C THR A 159 24.07 -3.84 -19.75
N VAL A 160 22.94 -4.45 -20.16
CA VAL A 160 21.62 -3.87 -20.00
C VAL A 160 20.94 -4.45 -18.76
N ARG A 161 20.57 -3.57 -17.82
CA ARG A 161 19.87 -3.97 -16.58
C ARG A 161 18.46 -3.38 -16.54
N LYS A 162 17.46 -4.19 -16.14
CA LYS A 162 16.19 -3.69 -15.64
C LYS A 162 16.41 -3.15 -14.21
N LEU A 163 15.74 -2.06 -13.86
CA LEU A 163 16.00 -1.29 -12.65
C LEU A 163 14.69 -0.80 -12.01
N ASP A 164 14.80 -0.49 -10.73
CA ASP A 164 13.82 0.26 -9.95
C ASP A 164 14.51 1.15 -8.91
N LEU A 165 13.74 1.87 -8.11
CA LEU A 165 14.24 2.73 -7.03
C LEU A 165 15.17 1.98 -6.05
N VAL A 166 14.86 0.72 -5.74
CA VAL A 166 15.66 -0.07 -4.77
C VAL A 166 17.05 -0.35 -5.30
N ASN A 167 17.19 -0.56 -6.63
CA ASN A 167 18.50 -0.71 -7.25
C ASN A 167 19.33 0.58 -7.12
N ALA A 168 18.73 1.75 -7.35
CA ALA A 168 19.45 3.02 -7.18
C ALA A 168 19.95 3.21 -5.74
N ILE A 169 19.17 2.80 -4.73
CA ILE A 169 19.58 2.89 -3.32
C ILE A 169 20.64 1.86 -2.96
N SER A 170 20.45 0.58 -3.35
CA SER A 170 21.36 -0.50 -2.96
C SER A 170 22.71 -0.42 -3.67
N ASP A 171 22.70 -0.05 -4.94
CA ASP A 171 23.91 0.00 -5.76
C ASP A 171 24.78 1.22 -5.39
N ALA A 172 24.17 2.31 -4.89
CA ALA A 172 24.88 3.52 -4.45
C ALA A 172 25.87 3.27 -3.28
N VAL A 173 25.73 2.16 -2.54
CA VAL A 173 26.64 1.80 -1.43
C VAL A 173 27.55 0.63 -1.76
N ASP A 174 27.48 0.09 -2.98
CA ASP A 174 28.38 -0.94 -3.49
C ASP A 174 29.62 -0.28 -4.09
N GLU A 175 30.73 -0.32 -3.35
CA GLU A 175 32.03 0.26 -3.76
C GLU A 175 32.60 -0.36 -5.06
N SER A 176 32.03 -1.47 -5.55
CA SER A 176 32.44 -2.11 -6.81
C SER A 176 31.82 -1.49 -8.05
N ILE A 177 30.77 -0.67 -7.90
CA ILE A 177 30.06 0.00 -8.99
C ILE A 177 30.66 1.41 -9.17
N SER A 178 30.96 1.77 -10.42
CA SER A 178 31.55 3.08 -10.72
C SER A 178 30.55 4.23 -10.57
N ASP A 179 31.03 5.44 -10.21
CA ASP A 179 30.21 6.64 -10.14
C ASP A 179 29.45 6.92 -11.47
N GLU A 180 30.05 6.57 -12.62
CA GLU A 180 29.41 6.71 -13.92
C GLU A 180 28.23 5.73 -14.08
N ASP A 181 28.37 4.50 -13.60
CA ASP A 181 27.26 3.53 -13.61
C ASP A 181 26.16 3.91 -12.62
N ILE A 182 26.53 4.42 -11.43
CA ILE A 182 25.56 4.95 -10.46
C ILE A 182 24.73 6.07 -11.10
N LEU A 183 25.36 7.02 -11.79
CA LEU A 183 24.63 8.09 -12.48
C LEU A 183 23.68 7.54 -13.56
N ARG A 184 24.11 6.54 -14.35
CA ARG A 184 23.25 5.88 -15.34
C ARG A 184 22.07 5.16 -14.70
N ILE A 185 22.27 4.53 -13.55
CA ILE A 185 21.21 3.88 -12.77
C ILE A 185 20.22 4.95 -12.27
N GLU A 186 20.70 6.02 -11.64
CA GLU A 186 19.89 7.13 -11.11
C GLU A 186 19.01 7.75 -12.20
N GLU A 187 19.56 8.03 -13.37
CA GLU A 187 18.85 8.64 -14.50
C GLU A 187 17.76 7.74 -15.08
N ASN A 188 17.82 6.43 -14.88
CA ASN A 188 16.95 5.46 -15.55
C ASN A 188 16.12 4.56 -14.64
N ALA A 189 16.34 4.58 -13.32
CA ALA A 189 15.61 3.72 -12.38
C ALA A 189 14.11 4.01 -12.30
N CYS A 190 13.72 5.29 -12.48
CA CYS A 190 12.33 5.75 -12.45
C CYS A 190 12.01 6.53 -13.74
N PRO A 191 11.72 5.84 -14.87
CA PRO A 191 11.70 6.49 -16.18
C PRO A 191 10.42 7.28 -16.49
N THR A 192 9.30 7.00 -15.80
CA THR A 192 8.01 7.60 -16.16
C THR A 192 7.26 8.14 -14.94
N CYS A 193 6.19 8.92 -15.19
CA CYS A 193 5.18 9.15 -14.14
C CYS A 193 4.51 7.83 -13.78
N GLY A 194 3.91 7.79 -12.61
CA GLY A 194 3.28 6.60 -12.04
C GLY A 194 3.78 6.29 -10.64
N SER A 195 3.10 5.38 -9.95
CA SER A 195 3.59 4.76 -8.71
C SER A 195 4.81 3.88 -9.01
N CYS A 196 5.39 3.24 -8.00
CA CYS A 196 6.56 2.37 -8.20
C CYS A 196 6.32 1.32 -9.30
N SER A 197 7.40 0.89 -9.99
CA SER A 197 7.29 -0.18 -11.01
C SER A 197 7.15 -1.58 -10.43
N GLY A 198 7.56 -1.80 -9.17
CA GLY A 198 7.46 -3.09 -8.45
C GLY A 198 6.23 -3.19 -7.54
N MET A 199 6.10 -4.33 -6.84
CA MET A 199 5.03 -4.58 -5.86
C MET A 199 5.44 -4.00 -4.49
N PHE A 200 5.49 -2.67 -4.44
CA PHE A 200 5.68 -1.89 -3.22
C PHE A 200 4.30 -1.47 -2.66
N THR A 201 4.29 -0.72 -1.58
CA THR A 201 3.04 -0.37 -0.89
C THR A 201 2.02 0.33 -1.79
N ALA A 202 2.44 1.26 -2.65
CA ALA A 202 1.56 1.99 -3.56
C ALA A 202 0.79 1.04 -4.47
N ASN A 203 1.49 0.15 -5.18
CA ASN A 203 0.85 -0.80 -6.10
C ASN A 203 0.05 -1.86 -5.35
N SER A 204 0.55 -2.36 -4.19
CA SER A 204 -0.23 -3.27 -3.35
C SER A 204 -1.59 -2.64 -2.99
N MET A 205 -1.61 -1.39 -2.51
CA MET A 205 -2.87 -0.72 -2.16
C MET A 205 -3.78 -0.46 -3.37
N ASN A 206 -3.21 -0.11 -4.54
CA ASN A 206 -3.99 0.06 -5.77
C ASN A 206 -4.61 -1.26 -6.27
N CYS A 207 -3.90 -2.38 -6.12
CA CYS A 207 -4.44 -3.72 -6.38
C CYS A 207 -5.51 -4.10 -5.35
N LEU A 208 -5.30 -3.77 -4.06
CA LEU A 208 -6.26 -4.09 -3.00
C LEU A 208 -7.58 -3.34 -3.15
N THR A 209 -7.59 -2.08 -3.62
CA THR A 209 -8.85 -1.38 -3.91
C THR A 209 -9.63 -2.04 -5.04
N GLU A 210 -8.94 -2.71 -5.98
CA GLU A 210 -9.57 -3.51 -7.03
C GLU A 210 -10.23 -4.76 -6.44
N VAL A 211 -9.52 -5.52 -5.60
CA VAL A 211 -10.05 -6.75 -4.97
C VAL A 211 -11.14 -6.46 -3.95
N LEU A 212 -11.02 -5.37 -3.20
CA LEU A 212 -12.09 -4.90 -2.31
C LEU A 212 -13.37 -4.53 -3.06
N GLY A 213 -13.34 -4.50 -4.40
CA GLY A 213 -14.49 -4.17 -5.21
C GLY A 213 -14.79 -2.67 -5.36
N LEU A 214 -13.89 -1.78 -4.97
CA LEU A 214 -14.07 -0.32 -5.02
C LEU A 214 -13.44 0.32 -6.27
N SER A 215 -12.71 -0.44 -7.10
CA SER A 215 -12.09 0.01 -8.36
C SER A 215 -12.50 -0.89 -9.51
N LEU A 216 -12.26 -0.42 -10.73
CA LEU A 216 -12.50 -1.20 -11.95
C LEU A 216 -11.32 -2.13 -12.25
N PRO A 217 -11.54 -3.25 -12.98
CA PRO A 217 -10.48 -4.16 -13.40
C PRO A 217 -9.38 -3.45 -14.19
N GLY A 218 -8.12 -3.78 -13.88
CA GLY A 218 -6.94 -3.13 -14.46
C GLY A 218 -6.48 -1.89 -13.71
N ASN A 219 -7.20 -1.45 -12.67
CA ASN A 219 -6.82 -0.29 -11.87
C ASN A 219 -5.40 -0.42 -11.31
N GLY A 220 -5.03 -1.57 -10.77
CA GLY A 220 -3.74 -1.82 -10.14
C GLY A 220 -2.58 -2.03 -11.10
N SER A 221 -2.82 -2.38 -12.39
CA SER A 221 -1.75 -2.87 -13.25
C SER A 221 -1.55 -2.12 -14.59
N VAL A 222 -2.57 -1.42 -15.13
CA VAL A 222 -2.39 -0.62 -16.35
C VAL A 222 -1.43 0.53 -16.08
N LEU A 223 -0.39 0.68 -16.90
CA LEU A 223 0.64 1.70 -16.74
C LEU A 223 0.10 3.14 -16.84
N ALA A 224 0.65 4.05 -16.05
CA ALA A 224 0.24 5.47 -16.02
C ALA A 224 0.40 6.16 -17.40
N THR A 225 1.43 5.79 -18.15
CA THR A 225 1.74 6.35 -19.48
C THR A 225 0.90 5.78 -20.60
N HIS A 226 0.25 4.62 -20.42
CA HIS A 226 -0.45 3.94 -21.50
C HIS A 226 -1.84 4.53 -21.79
N THR A 227 -2.16 4.67 -23.08
CA THR A 227 -3.44 5.25 -23.56
C THR A 227 -4.67 4.49 -23.08
N ALA A 228 -4.59 3.16 -22.89
CA ALA A 228 -5.68 2.33 -22.39
C ALA A 228 -6.20 2.78 -21.02
N ARG A 229 -5.33 3.40 -20.19
CA ARG A 229 -5.71 3.88 -18.86
C ARG A 229 -6.75 5.00 -18.90
N ARG A 230 -6.82 5.76 -19.98
CA ARG A 230 -7.82 6.84 -20.13
C ARG A 230 -9.25 6.30 -19.97
N ALA A 231 -9.53 5.13 -20.56
CA ALA A 231 -10.85 4.51 -20.46
C ALA A 231 -11.24 4.15 -19.02
N LEU A 232 -10.28 3.78 -18.16
CA LEU A 232 -10.54 3.53 -16.73
C LEU A 232 -11.07 4.78 -16.03
N TYR A 233 -10.50 5.95 -16.29
CA TYR A 233 -10.96 7.21 -15.70
C TYR A 233 -12.36 7.60 -16.16
N GLU A 234 -12.63 7.46 -17.47
CA GLU A 234 -13.94 7.73 -18.03
C GLU A 234 -15.00 6.77 -17.49
N ASN A 235 -14.66 5.47 -17.39
CA ASN A 235 -15.53 4.45 -16.83
C ASN A 235 -15.78 4.69 -15.34
N ALA A 236 -14.76 4.98 -14.54
CA ALA A 236 -14.91 5.27 -13.11
C ALA A 236 -15.86 6.47 -12.88
N GLY A 237 -15.74 7.52 -13.71
CA GLY A 237 -16.65 8.66 -13.67
C GLY A 237 -18.10 8.30 -14.02
N ARG A 238 -18.34 7.34 -14.93
CA ARG A 238 -19.68 6.82 -15.23
C ARG A 238 -20.20 5.95 -14.09
N THR A 239 -19.37 5.03 -13.60
CA THR A 239 -19.73 4.08 -12.55
C THR A 239 -20.12 4.78 -11.26
N VAL A 240 -19.38 5.82 -10.81
CA VAL A 240 -19.77 6.55 -9.59
C VAL A 240 -21.15 7.18 -9.69
N VAL A 241 -21.55 7.68 -10.87
CA VAL A 241 -22.90 8.23 -11.09
C VAL A 241 -23.96 7.14 -11.10
N GLU A 242 -23.63 5.97 -11.70
CA GLU A 242 -24.54 4.82 -11.75
C GLU A 242 -24.82 4.29 -10.35
N ILE A 243 -23.80 4.00 -9.53
CA ILE A 243 -24.00 3.51 -8.16
C ILE A 243 -24.68 4.57 -7.27
N THR A 244 -24.45 5.87 -7.54
CA THR A 244 -25.18 6.95 -6.86
C THR A 244 -26.68 6.86 -7.15
N LYS A 245 -27.06 6.62 -8.40
CA LYS A 245 -28.48 6.44 -8.76
C LYS A 245 -29.08 5.16 -8.16
N ARG A 246 -28.32 4.05 -8.16
CA ARG A 246 -28.76 2.81 -7.50
C ARG A 246 -29.08 3.07 -6.03
N TYR A 247 -28.22 3.75 -5.30
CA TYR A 247 -28.46 4.05 -3.89
C TYR A 247 -29.65 5.01 -3.68
N TYR A 248 -29.65 6.20 -4.31
CA TYR A 248 -30.64 7.22 -4.02
C TYR A 248 -32.00 7.02 -4.71
N GLU A 249 -32.06 6.37 -5.87
CA GLU A 249 -33.28 6.17 -6.65
C GLU A 249 -33.88 4.77 -6.51
N GLN A 250 -33.05 3.75 -6.15
CA GLN A 250 -33.49 2.35 -6.06
C GLN A 250 -33.38 1.78 -4.65
N ASP A 251 -32.85 2.54 -3.69
CA ASP A 251 -32.65 2.12 -2.28
C ASP A 251 -31.67 0.93 -2.16
N ASP A 252 -30.68 0.88 -3.06
CA ASP A 252 -29.70 -0.19 -3.13
C ASP A 252 -28.48 0.12 -2.27
N GLU A 253 -28.44 -0.43 -1.07
CA GLU A 253 -27.33 -0.26 -0.12
C GLU A 253 -26.11 -1.14 -0.46
N THR A 254 -26.23 -2.11 -1.38
CA THR A 254 -25.11 -3.01 -1.74
C THR A 254 -23.94 -2.29 -2.40
N VAL A 255 -24.18 -1.07 -2.92
CA VAL A 255 -23.17 -0.22 -3.55
C VAL A 255 -22.40 0.68 -2.58
N LEU A 256 -22.70 0.62 -1.29
CA LEU A 256 -22.02 1.41 -0.27
C LEU A 256 -20.67 0.78 0.12
N PRO A 257 -19.64 1.57 0.46
CA PRO A 257 -18.31 1.05 0.80
C PRO A 257 -18.30 -0.01 1.89
N ARG A 258 -19.10 0.11 2.96
CA ARG A 258 -19.16 -0.89 4.03
C ARG A 258 -19.93 -2.16 3.62
N ALA A 259 -20.84 -2.07 2.66
CA ALA A 259 -21.54 -3.23 2.12
C ALA A 259 -20.65 -4.01 1.13
N ILE A 260 -19.78 -3.31 0.41
CA ILE A 260 -18.76 -3.89 -0.48
C ILE A 260 -17.58 -4.41 0.33
N GLY A 261 -17.01 -3.58 1.21
CA GLY A 261 -15.87 -3.88 2.07
C GLY A 261 -16.26 -4.70 3.30
N THR A 262 -16.85 -5.86 3.08
CA THR A 262 -17.18 -6.82 4.15
C THR A 262 -15.92 -7.56 4.65
N ARG A 263 -16.03 -8.28 5.77
CA ARG A 263 -14.95 -9.16 6.24
C ARG A 263 -14.47 -10.13 5.14
N ALA A 264 -15.40 -10.70 4.38
CA ALA A 264 -15.08 -11.59 3.25
C ALA A 264 -14.27 -10.88 2.15
N ALA A 265 -14.57 -9.62 1.86
CA ALA A 265 -13.81 -8.81 0.91
C ALA A 265 -12.41 -8.45 1.45
N PHE A 266 -12.27 -8.19 2.75
CA PHE A 266 -10.97 -7.98 3.40
C PHE A 266 -10.12 -9.26 3.39
N ASP A 267 -10.70 -10.43 3.65
CA ASP A 267 -10.02 -11.72 3.52
C ASP A 267 -9.53 -11.96 2.09
N ASN A 268 -10.34 -11.65 1.07
CA ASN A 268 -9.95 -11.75 -0.33
C ASN A 268 -8.82 -10.78 -0.67
N ALA A 269 -8.86 -9.56 -0.16
CA ALA A 269 -7.80 -8.57 -0.35
C ALA A 269 -6.49 -9.05 0.28
N MET A 270 -6.52 -9.59 1.51
CA MET A 270 -5.35 -10.18 2.14
C MET A 270 -4.86 -11.43 1.41
N ALA A 271 -5.76 -12.27 0.89
CA ALA A 271 -5.38 -13.44 0.09
C ALA A 271 -4.60 -13.03 -1.16
N LEU A 272 -5.04 -11.96 -1.86
CA LEU A 272 -4.29 -11.42 -2.99
C LEU A 272 -2.92 -10.90 -2.56
N ASP A 273 -2.85 -10.06 -1.53
CA ASP A 273 -1.60 -9.44 -1.08
C ASP A 273 -0.56 -10.49 -0.68
N ILE A 274 -1.00 -11.53 0.03
CA ILE A 274 -0.19 -12.69 0.42
C ILE A 274 0.28 -13.49 -0.81
N ALA A 275 -0.60 -13.72 -1.78
CA ALA A 275 -0.26 -14.46 -3.00
C ALA A 275 0.74 -13.72 -3.89
N MET A 276 0.72 -12.40 -3.88
CA MET A 276 1.66 -11.55 -4.62
C MET A 276 2.97 -11.27 -3.86
N GLY A 277 3.06 -11.64 -2.58
CA GLY A 277 4.16 -11.18 -1.72
C GLY A 277 4.22 -9.66 -1.64
N GLY A 278 3.09 -9.04 -1.34
CA GLY A 278 2.91 -7.60 -1.26
C GLY A 278 3.69 -6.92 -0.14
N SER A 279 3.27 -5.73 0.25
CA SER A 279 3.97 -4.94 1.27
C SER A 279 3.46 -5.25 2.67
N THR A 280 4.35 -5.33 3.68
CA THR A 280 3.92 -5.40 5.08
C THR A 280 3.09 -4.18 5.52
N ASN A 281 3.27 -3.02 4.85
CA ASN A 281 2.48 -1.83 5.11
C ASN A 281 0.99 -1.99 4.77
N THR A 282 0.63 -2.87 3.84
CA THR A 282 -0.77 -3.15 3.50
C THR A 282 -1.53 -3.72 4.69
N ILE A 283 -0.88 -4.56 5.51
CA ILE A 283 -1.45 -5.06 6.77
C ILE A 283 -1.86 -3.87 7.66
N LEU A 284 -0.93 -2.94 7.88
CA LEU A 284 -1.19 -1.73 8.67
C LEU A 284 -2.35 -0.89 8.11
N HIS A 285 -2.44 -0.79 6.77
CA HIS A 285 -3.45 0.02 6.11
C HIS A 285 -4.83 -0.64 6.05
N LEU A 286 -4.88 -1.96 5.89
CA LEU A 286 -6.14 -2.69 5.94
C LEU A 286 -6.72 -2.71 7.36
N LEU A 287 -5.90 -2.89 8.40
CA LEU A 287 -6.35 -2.76 9.79
C LEU A 287 -6.95 -1.35 10.05
N ALA A 288 -6.31 -0.30 9.52
CA ALA A 288 -6.83 1.06 9.64
C ALA A 288 -8.16 1.26 8.89
N ALA A 289 -8.31 0.66 7.71
CA ALA A 289 -9.56 0.72 6.95
C ALA A 289 -10.66 -0.15 7.59
N ALA A 290 -10.31 -1.27 8.20
CA ALA A 290 -11.24 -2.14 8.94
C ALA A 290 -11.81 -1.42 10.17
N GLU A 291 -10.98 -0.68 10.92
CA GLU A 291 -11.44 0.17 12.05
C GLU A 291 -12.49 1.18 11.58
N GLU A 292 -12.25 1.87 10.46
CA GLU A 292 -13.20 2.85 9.90
C GLU A 292 -14.46 2.18 9.29
N ALA A 293 -14.34 0.93 8.87
CA ALA A 293 -15.46 0.11 8.41
C ALA A 293 -16.28 -0.49 9.56
N GLU A 294 -15.85 -0.32 10.81
CA GLU A 294 -16.44 -0.92 12.02
C GLU A 294 -16.38 -2.47 11.97
N LEU A 295 -15.32 -3.03 11.38
CA LEU A 295 -15.08 -4.46 11.31
C LEU A 295 -14.19 -4.92 12.46
N ASP A 296 -14.56 -6.03 13.07
CA ASP A 296 -13.67 -6.78 13.98
C ASP A 296 -12.70 -7.61 13.13
N TYR A 297 -11.53 -7.03 12.83
CA TYR A 297 -10.50 -7.61 11.96
C TYR A 297 -9.12 -7.33 12.54
N ASP A 298 -8.32 -8.37 12.75
CA ASP A 298 -7.05 -8.26 13.44
C ASP A 298 -5.90 -9.05 12.76
N LEU A 299 -4.74 -9.09 13.42
CA LEU A 299 -3.57 -9.81 12.93
C LEU A 299 -3.76 -11.34 12.93
N ASP A 300 -4.62 -11.89 13.77
CA ASP A 300 -4.90 -13.33 13.81
C ASP A 300 -5.71 -13.76 12.58
N ASP A 301 -6.67 -12.93 12.15
CA ASP A 301 -7.41 -13.13 10.90
C ASP A 301 -6.46 -13.14 9.70
N ILE A 302 -5.55 -12.16 9.64
CA ILE A 302 -4.53 -12.07 8.59
C ILE A 302 -3.62 -13.30 8.60
N ASN A 303 -3.24 -13.78 9.78
CA ASN A 303 -2.41 -14.96 9.93
C ASN A 303 -3.12 -16.25 9.47
N GLU A 304 -4.43 -16.36 9.69
CA GLU A 304 -5.23 -17.47 9.16
C GLU A 304 -5.22 -17.47 7.62
N VAL A 305 -5.43 -16.32 6.99
CA VAL A 305 -5.35 -16.20 5.53
C VAL A 305 -3.94 -16.58 5.04
N SER A 306 -2.89 -16.07 5.71
CA SER A 306 -1.49 -16.34 5.35
C SER A 306 -1.13 -17.83 5.37
N ARG A 307 -1.67 -18.61 6.30
CA ARG A 307 -1.38 -20.05 6.41
C ARG A 307 -1.98 -20.90 5.28
N ARG A 308 -3.05 -20.43 4.63
CA ARG A 308 -3.77 -21.17 3.58
C ARG A 308 -3.48 -20.72 2.17
N VAL A 309 -2.97 -19.51 2.00
CA VAL A 309 -2.75 -18.90 0.69
C VAL A 309 -1.28 -19.03 0.28
N PRO A 310 -0.97 -19.69 -0.85
CA PRO A 310 0.39 -19.83 -1.36
C PRO A 310 0.89 -18.54 -2.00
N CYS A 311 2.22 -18.40 -2.14
CA CYS A 311 2.84 -17.32 -2.91
C CYS A 311 2.86 -17.68 -4.41
N LEU A 312 2.05 -17.00 -5.22
CA LEU A 312 1.87 -17.29 -6.66
C LEU A 312 2.68 -16.36 -7.57
N SER A 313 3.12 -15.21 -7.05
CA SER A 313 3.89 -14.25 -7.85
C SER A 313 5.02 -13.63 -7.02
N LYS A 314 6.18 -13.41 -7.65
CA LYS A 314 7.31 -12.69 -7.08
C LYS A 314 7.66 -11.51 -7.97
N VAL A 315 7.17 -10.34 -7.60
CA VAL A 315 7.40 -9.06 -8.28
C VAL A 315 8.48 -8.27 -7.54
N ALA A 316 9.24 -7.44 -8.22
CA ALA A 316 10.26 -6.59 -7.61
C ALA A 316 9.76 -5.96 -6.28
N PRO A 317 10.55 -5.95 -5.22
CA PRO A 317 11.99 -6.25 -5.10
C PRO A 317 12.31 -7.75 -4.98
N ASN A 318 11.30 -8.63 -4.98
CA ASN A 318 11.51 -10.07 -4.94
C ASN A 318 12.03 -10.55 -6.30
N VAL A 319 12.91 -11.53 -6.27
CA VAL A 319 13.51 -12.11 -7.47
C VAL A 319 12.95 -13.52 -7.67
N ALA A 320 12.39 -13.78 -8.84
CA ALA A 320 11.99 -15.12 -9.25
C ALA A 320 13.17 -15.88 -9.88
N PRO A 321 13.13 -17.22 -9.95
CA PRO A 321 14.19 -18.00 -10.59
C PRO A 321 14.47 -17.63 -12.07
N GLY A 322 13.49 -17.06 -12.77
CA GLY A 322 13.60 -16.60 -14.17
C GLY A 322 14.03 -15.13 -14.33
N GLY A 323 14.21 -14.40 -13.23
CA GLY A 323 14.53 -12.97 -13.23
C GLY A 323 13.56 -12.13 -12.41
N THR A 324 13.66 -10.81 -12.54
CA THR A 324 12.80 -9.88 -11.82
C THR A 324 11.61 -9.48 -12.67
N TYR A 325 10.39 -9.71 -12.17
CA TYR A 325 9.13 -9.23 -12.74
C TYR A 325 8.75 -7.87 -12.14
N TYR A 326 8.00 -7.09 -12.91
CA TYR A 326 7.48 -5.78 -12.53
C TYR A 326 5.96 -5.71 -12.76
N MET A 327 5.32 -4.60 -12.45
CA MET A 327 3.87 -4.46 -12.64
C MET A 327 3.43 -4.61 -14.11
N GLU A 328 4.27 -4.21 -15.05
CA GLU A 328 4.06 -4.42 -16.49
C GLU A 328 3.98 -5.92 -16.86
N ASP A 329 4.73 -6.77 -16.16
CA ASP A 329 4.71 -8.23 -16.35
C ASP A 329 3.46 -8.85 -15.72
N VAL A 330 3.04 -8.36 -14.54
CA VAL A 330 1.75 -8.74 -13.91
C VAL A 330 0.60 -8.39 -14.85
N HIS A 331 0.62 -7.19 -15.43
CA HIS A 331 -0.38 -6.75 -16.40
C HIS A 331 -0.45 -7.69 -17.61
N ARG A 332 0.70 -8.00 -18.22
CA ARG A 332 0.82 -8.94 -19.35
C ARG A 332 0.29 -10.34 -19.02
N ALA A 333 0.37 -10.75 -17.76
CA ALA A 333 -0.12 -12.05 -17.29
C ALA A 333 -1.64 -12.09 -17.01
N GLY A 334 -2.37 -11.00 -17.27
CA GLY A 334 -3.80 -10.86 -17.04
C GLY A 334 -4.18 -10.09 -15.78
N GLY A 335 -3.22 -9.39 -15.17
CA GLY A 335 -3.45 -8.49 -14.04
C GLY A 335 -3.97 -9.18 -12.77
N ILE A 336 -4.69 -8.43 -11.99
CA ILE A 336 -5.29 -8.89 -10.73
C ILE A 336 -6.34 -9.97 -10.93
N PRO A 337 -7.22 -9.91 -11.95
CA PRO A 337 -8.17 -10.99 -12.22
C PRO A 337 -7.53 -12.35 -12.47
N ALA A 338 -6.35 -12.42 -13.09
CA ALA A 338 -5.66 -13.69 -13.30
C ALA A 338 -5.15 -14.31 -11.98
N LEU A 339 -4.64 -13.51 -11.05
CA LEU A 339 -4.26 -13.95 -9.69
C LEU A 339 -5.49 -14.43 -8.90
N LEU A 340 -6.56 -13.62 -8.91
CA LEU A 340 -7.81 -14.00 -8.24
C LEU A 340 -8.42 -15.24 -8.85
N GLY A 341 -8.34 -15.41 -10.16
CA GLY A 341 -8.79 -16.60 -10.86
C GLY A 341 -8.08 -17.88 -10.39
N GLU A 342 -6.74 -17.81 -10.18
CA GLU A 342 -5.99 -18.94 -9.62
C GLU A 342 -6.41 -19.25 -8.18
N LEU A 343 -6.54 -18.23 -7.33
CA LEU A 343 -6.99 -18.40 -5.94
C LEU A 343 -8.43 -18.93 -5.86
N HIS A 344 -9.31 -18.45 -6.74
CA HIS A 344 -10.71 -18.90 -6.85
C HIS A 344 -10.80 -20.38 -7.26
N ARG A 345 -10.05 -20.81 -8.27
CA ARG A 345 -9.95 -22.23 -8.68
C ARG A 345 -9.46 -23.13 -7.56
N GLY A 346 -8.65 -22.59 -6.65
CA GLY A 346 -8.19 -23.26 -5.44
C GLY A 346 -9.16 -23.27 -4.27
N GLY A 347 -10.31 -22.61 -4.37
CA GLY A 347 -11.27 -22.47 -3.27
C GLY A 347 -10.72 -21.61 -2.11
N LEU A 348 -9.84 -20.66 -2.41
CA LEU A 348 -9.14 -19.82 -1.41
C LEU A 348 -9.78 -18.44 -1.24
N LEU A 349 -10.82 -18.11 -2.02
CA LEU A 349 -11.54 -16.85 -1.96
C LEU A 349 -12.99 -17.04 -1.53
N ASN A 350 -13.54 -15.98 -0.95
CA ASN A 350 -14.97 -15.85 -0.69
C ASN A 350 -15.67 -15.37 -1.97
N GLU A 351 -16.68 -16.09 -2.43
CA GLU A 351 -17.39 -15.80 -3.68
C GLU A 351 -18.50 -14.76 -3.51
N ASP A 352 -19.06 -14.66 -2.30
CA ASP A 352 -20.20 -13.82 -1.96
C ASP A 352 -19.72 -12.41 -1.55
N VAL A 353 -19.10 -11.71 -2.51
CA VAL A 353 -18.63 -10.34 -2.37
C VAL A 353 -19.10 -9.50 -3.55
N HIS A 354 -19.51 -8.26 -3.26
CA HIS A 354 -19.95 -7.29 -4.26
C HIS A 354 -18.82 -6.35 -4.69
N SER A 355 -18.98 -5.74 -5.85
CA SER A 355 -18.11 -4.67 -6.30
C SER A 355 -18.92 -3.53 -6.94
N VAL A 356 -18.28 -2.40 -7.19
CA VAL A 356 -18.92 -1.27 -7.92
C VAL A 356 -19.29 -1.60 -9.37
N HIS A 357 -18.85 -2.74 -9.90
CA HIS A 357 -19.02 -3.13 -11.30
C HIS A 357 -19.62 -4.53 -11.52
N SER A 358 -19.69 -5.37 -10.48
CA SER A 358 -20.20 -6.74 -10.57
C SER A 358 -20.89 -7.15 -9.29
N ASP A 359 -21.95 -7.94 -9.40
CA ASP A 359 -22.73 -8.38 -8.23
C ASP A 359 -22.04 -9.55 -7.49
N THR A 360 -21.17 -10.30 -8.16
CA THR A 360 -20.40 -11.42 -7.56
C THR A 360 -18.97 -11.49 -8.08
N LEU A 361 -18.08 -12.10 -7.29
CA LEU A 361 -16.71 -12.38 -7.73
C LEU A 361 -16.66 -13.28 -8.96
N ALA A 362 -17.56 -14.27 -9.06
CA ALA A 362 -17.60 -15.21 -10.18
C ALA A 362 -17.95 -14.50 -11.50
N GLU A 363 -18.88 -13.54 -11.49
CA GLU A 363 -19.20 -12.72 -12.67
C GLU A 363 -18.01 -11.87 -13.10
N TRP A 364 -17.34 -11.22 -12.15
CA TRP A 364 -16.14 -10.46 -12.44
C TRP A 364 -15.07 -11.33 -13.10
N LEU A 365 -14.70 -12.46 -12.49
CA LEU A 365 -13.65 -13.34 -12.99
C LEU A 365 -14.00 -13.97 -14.34
N LYS A 366 -15.29 -14.30 -14.58
CA LYS A 366 -15.74 -14.83 -15.88
C LYS A 366 -15.38 -13.91 -17.03
N ASP A 367 -15.51 -12.59 -16.85
CA ASP A 367 -15.32 -11.61 -17.92
C ASP A 367 -13.85 -11.13 -18.01
N TRP A 368 -13.08 -11.20 -16.93
CA TRP A 368 -11.77 -10.56 -16.84
C TRP A 368 -10.58 -11.53 -16.66
N ASP A 369 -10.79 -12.76 -16.18
CA ASP A 369 -9.71 -13.75 -16.06
C ASP A 369 -9.40 -14.43 -17.40
N VAL A 370 -8.30 -14.02 -18.04
CA VAL A 370 -7.84 -14.57 -19.32
C VAL A 370 -7.42 -16.05 -19.24
N ARG A 371 -7.19 -16.57 -18.05
CA ARG A 371 -6.84 -17.99 -17.82
C ARG A 371 -8.07 -18.87 -17.63
N GLY A 372 -9.21 -18.27 -17.30
CA GLY A 372 -10.50 -18.94 -17.17
C GLY A 372 -11.12 -19.38 -18.49
N GLY A 373 -10.60 -18.91 -19.62
CA GLY A 373 -11.03 -19.29 -20.98
C GLY A 373 -12.32 -18.64 -21.47
N SER A 374 -12.91 -17.72 -20.68
CA SER A 374 -14.17 -17.03 -21.02
C SER A 374 -14.05 -15.50 -21.00
N ALA A 375 -12.84 -14.96 -20.85
CA ALA A 375 -12.59 -13.54 -20.78
C ALA A 375 -13.16 -12.77 -21.98
N SER A 376 -13.70 -11.59 -21.71
CA SER A 376 -14.28 -10.72 -22.72
C SER A 376 -13.20 -10.20 -23.71
N PRO A 377 -13.57 -9.89 -24.97
CA PRO A 377 -12.62 -9.26 -25.90
C PRO A 377 -12.03 -7.95 -25.36
N GLU A 378 -12.79 -7.20 -24.58
CA GLU A 378 -12.33 -5.97 -23.93
C GLU A 378 -11.21 -6.26 -22.91
N ALA A 379 -11.38 -7.29 -22.07
CA ALA A 379 -10.37 -7.72 -21.12
C ALA A 379 -9.07 -8.17 -21.83
N VAL A 380 -9.20 -9.03 -22.83
CA VAL A 380 -8.05 -9.51 -23.62
C VAL A 380 -7.30 -8.33 -24.25
N GLU A 381 -8.04 -7.37 -24.82
CA GLU A 381 -7.45 -6.16 -25.41
C GLU A 381 -6.68 -5.33 -24.38
N LEU A 382 -7.25 -5.14 -23.17
CA LEU A 382 -6.63 -4.39 -22.10
C LEU A 382 -5.27 -5.00 -21.68
N TRP A 383 -5.22 -6.33 -21.53
CA TRP A 383 -4.01 -7.02 -21.06
C TRP A 383 -2.85 -7.02 -22.07
N HIS A 384 -3.10 -6.65 -23.31
CA HIS A 384 -2.05 -6.44 -24.31
C HIS A 384 -1.33 -5.10 -24.18
N ALA A 385 -1.78 -4.17 -23.31
CA ALA A 385 -1.10 -2.89 -23.12
C ALA A 385 0.34 -3.09 -22.60
N ALA A 386 1.32 -2.51 -23.30
CA ALA A 386 2.75 -2.72 -23.08
C ALA A 386 3.47 -1.41 -22.71
N PRO A 387 4.62 -1.47 -22.02
CA PRO A 387 5.45 -0.31 -21.77
C PRO A 387 6.03 0.24 -23.08
N GLY A 388 6.09 1.57 -23.21
CA GLY A 388 6.71 2.23 -24.35
C GLY A 388 8.23 2.27 -24.28
N CYS A 389 8.81 1.98 -23.10
CA CYS A 389 10.24 2.04 -22.84
C CYS A 389 10.88 3.41 -23.19
N VAL A 390 10.11 4.48 -23.07
CA VAL A 390 10.51 5.85 -23.33
C VAL A 390 10.27 6.70 -22.10
N ARG A 391 11.29 7.47 -21.67
CA ARG A 391 11.15 8.38 -20.54
C ARG A 391 10.04 9.40 -20.76
N SER A 392 9.05 9.44 -19.88
CA SER A 392 7.89 10.34 -19.99
C SER A 392 7.23 10.63 -18.65
N ALA A 393 7.02 11.91 -18.35
CA ALA A 393 6.19 12.35 -17.22
C ALA A 393 4.72 12.63 -17.65
N THR A 394 4.35 12.27 -18.88
CA THR A 394 3.04 12.58 -19.46
C THR A 394 2.15 11.35 -19.51
N ALA A 395 0.97 11.42 -18.90
CA ALA A 395 -0.05 10.39 -19.00
C ALA A 395 -0.49 10.17 -20.47
N PHE A 396 -0.86 8.94 -20.80
CA PHE A 396 -1.40 8.56 -22.12
C PHE A 396 -0.45 8.85 -23.31
N SER A 397 0.86 8.92 -23.06
CA SER A 397 1.87 9.19 -24.09
C SER A 397 2.34 7.94 -24.85
N GLN A 398 1.88 6.75 -24.43
CA GLN A 398 2.31 5.44 -24.92
C GLN A 398 1.12 4.61 -25.39
N SER A 399 1.33 3.80 -26.43
CA SER A 399 0.28 2.91 -26.99
C SER A 399 0.84 1.57 -27.47
N GLU A 400 2.00 1.17 -26.95
CA GLU A 400 2.66 -0.07 -27.32
C GLU A 400 1.84 -1.28 -26.86
N ARG A 401 2.04 -2.43 -27.53
CA ARG A 401 1.28 -3.65 -27.28
C ARG A 401 2.19 -4.85 -27.24
N TRP A 402 1.89 -5.76 -26.30
CA TRP A 402 2.48 -7.10 -26.33
C TRP A 402 1.90 -7.90 -27.49
N ASP A 403 2.74 -8.64 -28.21
CA ASP A 403 2.29 -9.60 -29.23
C ASP A 403 1.51 -10.77 -28.62
N THR A 404 1.92 -11.18 -27.42
CA THR A 404 1.32 -12.32 -26.69
C THR A 404 1.23 -12.01 -25.20
N LEU A 405 0.19 -12.55 -24.54
CA LEU A 405 0.07 -12.56 -23.08
C LEU A 405 1.04 -13.59 -22.46
N ASP A 406 1.38 -13.40 -21.19
CA ASP A 406 2.10 -14.39 -20.38
C ASP A 406 1.08 -15.32 -19.71
N LEU A 407 0.78 -16.44 -20.35
CA LEU A 407 -0.14 -17.46 -19.83
C LEU A 407 0.61 -18.69 -19.27
N ASP A 408 1.94 -18.61 -19.12
CA ASP A 408 2.74 -19.70 -18.55
C ASP A 408 2.48 -19.82 -17.04
N ALA A 409 1.63 -20.78 -16.68
CA ALA A 409 1.26 -21.03 -15.29
C ALA A 409 2.36 -21.68 -14.44
N ALA A 410 3.39 -22.28 -15.07
CA ALA A 410 4.47 -22.97 -14.37
C ALA A 410 5.70 -22.09 -14.15
N GLY A 411 6.09 -21.29 -15.16
CA GLY A 411 7.32 -20.50 -15.15
C GLY A 411 7.14 -19.00 -15.33
N GLY A 412 5.91 -18.54 -15.64
CA GLY A 412 5.60 -17.14 -15.88
C GLY A 412 5.53 -16.27 -14.62
N CYS A 413 5.10 -15.03 -14.81
CA CYS A 413 4.97 -14.03 -13.75
C CYS A 413 3.94 -14.44 -12.68
N ILE A 414 2.79 -14.95 -13.12
CA ILE A 414 1.75 -15.49 -12.23
C ILE A 414 1.75 -17.01 -12.38
N ARG A 415 1.99 -17.73 -11.30
CA ARG A 415 2.00 -19.18 -11.26
C ARG A 415 0.65 -19.73 -10.82
N ASP A 416 0.36 -20.99 -11.19
CA ASP A 416 -0.77 -21.72 -10.62
C ASP A 416 -0.42 -22.29 -9.23
N LEU A 417 -1.41 -22.91 -8.58
CA LEU A 417 -1.27 -23.48 -7.24
C LEU A 417 -0.26 -24.64 -7.18
N GLU A 418 -0.12 -25.40 -8.26
CA GLU A 418 0.81 -26.55 -8.33
C GLU A 418 2.26 -26.06 -8.37
N HIS A 419 2.52 -24.92 -9.03
CA HIS A 419 3.85 -24.35 -9.25
C HIS A 419 4.13 -23.14 -8.34
N ALA A 420 3.35 -22.94 -7.28
CA ALA A 420 3.54 -21.85 -6.32
C ALA A 420 4.99 -21.79 -5.80
N TYR A 421 5.48 -20.56 -5.57
CA TYR A 421 6.84 -20.35 -5.02
C TYR A 421 6.99 -20.90 -3.60
N SER A 422 5.95 -20.83 -2.80
CA SER A 422 5.86 -21.42 -1.47
C SER A 422 4.40 -21.77 -1.17
N LYS A 423 4.20 -22.82 -0.36
CA LYS A 423 2.86 -23.22 0.10
C LYS A 423 2.35 -22.31 1.23
N ASP A 424 3.25 -21.74 2.00
CA ASP A 424 3.01 -20.72 3.01
C ASP A 424 3.13 -19.34 2.34
N GLY A 425 2.30 -18.40 2.72
CA GLY A 425 2.10 -17.14 2.00
C GLY A 425 3.33 -16.23 1.96
N GLY A 426 3.23 -15.19 1.13
CA GLY A 426 4.29 -14.18 0.96
C GLY A 426 4.43 -13.19 2.12
N LEU A 427 3.50 -13.19 3.07
CA LEU A 427 3.51 -12.39 4.31
C LEU A 427 3.16 -13.28 5.50
N ALA A 428 3.69 -12.97 6.68
CA ALA A 428 3.43 -13.73 7.90
C ALA A 428 3.36 -12.82 9.13
N VAL A 429 2.52 -13.22 10.11
CA VAL A 429 2.47 -12.61 11.44
C VAL A 429 3.20 -13.53 12.40
N LEU A 430 4.12 -12.99 13.19
CA LEU A 430 4.81 -13.71 14.28
C LEU A 430 4.36 -13.14 15.62
N LYS A 431 4.27 -14.00 16.64
CA LYS A 431 3.98 -13.62 18.02
C LYS A 431 4.97 -14.26 18.98
N GLY A 432 5.17 -13.67 20.14
CA GLY A 432 6.02 -14.18 21.21
C GLY A 432 6.31 -13.11 22.25
N ASN A 433 7.19 -13.41 23.20
CA ASN A 433 7.47 -12.48 24.30
C ASN A 433 8.10 -11.15 23.80
N LEU A 434 8.74 -11.12 22.63
CA LEU A 434 9.29 -9.91 22.04
C LEU A 434 8.22 -9.02 21.40
N ALA A 435 7.14 -9.62 20.89
CA ALA A 435 6.01 -8.94 20.24
C ALA A 435 4.70 -9.66 20.58
N VAL A 436 4.18 -9.40 21.77
CA VAL A 436 3.01 -10.14 22.30
C VAL A 436 1.73 -9.88 21.51
N ASP A 437 1.58 -8.66 20.96
CA ASP A 437 0.43 -8.29 20.14
C ASP A 437 0.71 -8.59 18.63
N GLY A 438 1.93 -9.03 18.30
CA GLY A 438 2.34 -9.46 16.97
C GLY A 438 3.35 -8.54 16.31
N CYS A 439 3.96 -9.08 15.26
CA CYS A 439 4.83 -8.38 14.30
C CYS A 439 4.70 -9.04 12.93
N VAL A 440 5.19 -8.41 11.89
CA VAL A 440 4.98 -8.85 10.51
C VAL A 440 6.29 -9.04 9.76
N VAL A 441 6.34 -10.03 8.87
CA VAL A 441 7.48 -10.32 8.00
C VAL A 441 7.01 -10.61 6.57
N LYS A 442 7.76 -10.09 5.58
CA LYS A 442 7.57 -10.39 4.15
C LYS A 442 8.35 -11.66 3.80
N THR A 443 7.72 -12.83 3.94
CA THR A 443 8.35 -14.14 3.71
C THR A 443 8.77 -14.35 2.27
N ALA A 444 8.05 -13.78 1.29
CA ALA A 444 8.39 -13.83 -0.13
C ALA A 444 9.80 -13.29 -0.45
N GLY A 445 10.33 -12.40 0.41
CA GLY A 445 11.66 -11.81 0.28
C GLY A 445 12.74 -12.47 1.14
N VAL A 446 12.41 -13.50 1.91
CA VAL A 446 13.33 -14.21 2.82
C VAL A 446 13.81 -15.51 2.19
N ASP A 447 15.13 -15.75 2.23
CA ASP A 447 15.70 -17.04 1.84
C ASP A 447 15.26 -18.12 2.84
N GLU A 448 14.76 -19.27 2.37
CA GLU A 448 14.24 -20.34 3.23
C GLU A 448 15.26 -20.86 4.24
N SER A 449 16.57 -20.76 3.93
CA SER A 449 17.65 -21.20 4.82
C SER A 449 17.72 -20.43 6.13
N ILE A 450 17.09 -19.25 6.21
CA ILE A 450 17.03 -18.39 7.41
C ILE A 450 15.60 -18.19 7.93
N TRP A 451 14.64 -19.01 7.52
CA TRP A 451 13.27 -18.97 8.09
C TRP A 451 13.24 -19.33 9.57
N THR A 452 14.23 -20.12 10.03
CA THR A 452 14.52 -20.30 11.46
C THR A 452 15.89 -19.67 11.71
N PHE A 453 15.94 -18.68 12.58
CA PHE A 453 17.13 -17.87 12.83
C PHE A 453 17.28 -17.62 14.34
N GLU A 454 18.51 -17.68 14.83
CA GLU A 454 18.83 -17.31 16.21
C GLU A 454 20.16 -16.58 16.25
N GLY A 455 20.18 -15.37 16.80
CA GLY A 455 21.40 -14.55 16.84
C GLY A 455 21.44 -13.59 18.04
N PRO A 456 22.62 -13.00 18.31
CA PRO A 456 22.75 -11.95 19.31
C PRO A 456 22.15 -10.63 18.78
N ALA A 457 21.52 -9.89 19.68
CA ALA A 457 20.99 -8.58 19.40
C ALA A 457 22.08 -7.52 19.30
N VAL A 458 22.00 -6.65 18.29
CA VAL A 458 22.71 -5.37 18.22
C VAL A 458 21.66 -4.27 18.27
N VAL A 459 21.58 -3.55 19.39
CA VAL A 459 20.53 -2.59 19.67
C VAL A 459 20.85 -1.23 19.04
N CYS A 460 19.88 -0.68 18.30
CA CYS A 460 19.94 0.63 17.68
C CYS A 460 18.75 1.48 18.15
N GLU A 461 19.03 2.70 18.61
CA GLU A 461 18.03 3.61 19.17
C GLU A 461 17.30 4.44 18.09
N SER A 462 17.66 4.26 16.82
CA SER A 462 17.05 4.90 15.66
C SER A 462 17.50 4.23 14.36
N GLN A 463 16.82 4.56 13.24
CA GLN A 463 17.28 4.20 11.91
C GLN A 463 18.71 4.70 11.62
N ASP A 464 19.00 5.95 12.00
CA ASP A 464 20.31 6.56 11.72
C ASP A 464 21.43 5.82 12.46
N ASP A 465 21.20 5.42 13.71
CA ASP A 465 22.14 4.60 14.50
C ASP A 465 22.39 3.23 13.82
N ALA A 466 21.34 2.59 13.31
CA ALA A 466 21.46 1.34 12.59
C ALA A 466 22.25 1.50 11.28
N VAL A 467 21.95 2.53 10.50
CA VAL A 467 22.69 2.86 9.26
C VAL A 467 24.16 3.09 9.55
N ASP A 468 24.47 3.90 10.57
CA ASP A 468 25.85 4.19 10.98
C ASP A 468 26.60 2.93 11.39
N LYS A 469 26.01 2.03 12.20
CA LYS A 469 26.63 0.77 12.61
C LYS A 469 26.87 -0.16 11.41
N ILE A 470 25.92 -0.24 10.46
CA ILE A 470 26.09 -1.03 9.23
C ILE A 470 27.26 -0.51 8.40
N LEU A 471 27.33 0.81 8.18
CA LEU A 471 28.40 1.43 7.36
C LEU A 471 29.77 1.35 8.03
N ARG A 472 29.84 1.46 9.37
CA ARG A 472 31.10 1.28 10.15
C ARG A 472 31.55 -0.17 10.28
N LYS A 473 30.78 -1.13 9.75
CA LYS A 473 31.08 -2.56 9.81
C LYS A 473 31.04 -3.13 11.25
N GLU A 474 30.13 -2.58 12.06
CA GLU A 474 29.89 -3.06 13.42
C GLU A 474 28.85 -4.20 13.48
N ILE A 475 28.14 -4.46 12.36
CA ILE A 475 27.22 -5.59 12.23
C ILE A 475 27.95 -6.75 11.56
N GLU A 476 27.87 -7.92 12.19
CA GLU A 476 28.50 -9.16 11.77
C GLU A 476 27.50 -10.23 11.30
N HIS A 477 28.00 -11.26 10.63
CA HIS A 477 27.18 -12.42 10.25
C HIS A 477 26.58 -13.09 11.48
N GLY A 478 25.28 -13.30 11.49
CA GLY A 478 24.55 -13.94 12.58
C GLY A 478 23.85 -12.97 13.52
N ASP A 479 24.05 -11.67 13.37
CA ASP A 479 23.43 -10.66 14.23
C ASP A 479 21.94 -10.45 13.95
N VAL A 480 21.20 -10.06 15.01
CA VAL A 480 19.85 -9.52 14.94
C VAL A 480 19.91 -8.03 15.25
N VAL A 481 19.76 -7.19 14.24
CA VAL A 481 19.74 -5.73 14.39
C VAL A 481 18.38 -5.31 14.92
N VAL A 482 18.33 -4.77 16.15
CA VAL A 482 17.09 -4.32 16.80
C VAL A 482 17.00 -2.80 16.73
N ILE A 483 16.10 -2.29 15.88
CA ILE A 483 15.86 -0.85 15.72
C ILE A 483 14.59 -0.50 16.49
N ARG A 484 14.72 0.26 17.57
CA ARG A 484 13.59 0.58 18.45
C ARG A 484 13.31 2.06 18.58
N TYR A 485 12.15 2.40 19.13
CA TYR A 485 11.63 3.78 19.21
C TYR A 485 11.37 4.42 17.84
N GLU A 486 11.07 3.61 16.83
CA GLU A 486 10.63 4.07 15.50
C GLU A 486 9.14 3.74 15.24
N GLY A 487 8.40 3.32 16.28
CA GLY A 487 6.97 3.03 16.22
C GLY A 487 6.06 4.26 16.07
N PRO A 488 4.73 4.04 16.09
CA PRO A 488 3.73 5.12 15.91
C PRO A 488 3.92 6.29 16.85
N ARG A 489 4.18 6.04 18.13
CA ARG A 489 4.39 7.05 19.18
C ARG A 489 5.86 7.42 19.35
N GLY A 490 6.73 6.42 19.34
CA GLY A 490 8.16 6.57 19.61
C GLY A 490 8.94 7.24 18.51
N GLY A 491 8.57 7.08 17.26
CA GLY A 491 9.16 7.70 16.10
C GLY A 491 9.19 9.22 16.16
N PRO A 492 8.09 9.93 16.41
CA PRO A 492 6.73 9.54 16.12
C PRO A 492 6.43 9.51 14.61
N GLY A 493 5.40 8.77 14.24
CA GLY A 493 4.99 8.66 12.83
C GLY A 493 5.43 7.36 12.16
N MET A 494 5.99 6.42 12.95
CA MET A 494 6.32 5.05 12.49
C MET A 494 7.12 5.06 11.18
N GLN A 495 8.33 5.59 11.26
CA GLN A 495 9.22 5.77 10.11
C GLN A 495 9.35 4.49 9.29
N GLU A 496 9.17 4.61 7.97
CA GLU A 496 9.40 3.52 7.04
C GLU A 496 10.89 3.46 6.69
N MET A 497 11.48 2.28 6.88
CA MET A 497 12.91 2.09 6.73
C MET A 497 13.23 1.19 5.53
N LEU A 498 14.06 1.69 4.60
CA LEU A 498 14.60 0.95 3.48
C LEU A 498 16.13 0.92 3.53
N TYR A 499 16.75 1.98 4.02
CA TYR A 499 18.21 2.11 4.05
C TYR A 499 18.91 1.02 4.86
N PRO A 500 18.49 0.68 6.11
CA PRO A 500 19.14 -0.39 6.86
C PRO A 500 19.10 -1.73 6.13
N THR A 501 17.96 -2.07 5.52
CA THR A 501 17.78 -3.34 4.80
C THR A 501 18.59 -3.39 3.50
N SER A 502 18.58 -2.27 2.74
CA SER A 502 19.33 -2.14 1.49
C SER A 502 20.84 -2.16 1.74
N PHE A 503 21.31 -1.50 2.80
CA PHE A 503 22.74 -1.47 3.13
C PHE A 503 23.24 -2.81 3.67
N LEU A 504 22.45 -3.54 4.46
CA LEU A 504 22.80 -4.92 4.81
C LEU A 504 22.92 -5.80 3.58
N LYS A 505 22.00 -5.66 2.62
CA LYS A 505 22.05 -6.38 1.35
C LYS A 505 23.29 -6.00 0.53
N GLY A 506 23.57 -4.73 0.36
CA GLY A 506 24.75 -4.21 -0.36
C GLY A 506 26.06 -4.68 0.26
N ARG A 507 26.07 -4.93 1.58
CA ARG A 507 27.22 -5.49 2.31
C ARG A 507 27.32 -7.02 2.32
N GLY A 508 26.41 -7.70 1.61
CA GLY A 508 26.37 -9.17 1.57
C GLY A 508 25.81 -9.83 2.85
N LEU A 509 25.25 -9.06 3.78
CA LEU A 509 24.70 -9.53 5.05
C LEU A 509 23.20 -9.93 4.97
N GLY A 510 22.52 -9.65 3.88
CA GLY A 510 21.07 -9.82 3.73
C GLY A 510 20.54 -11.26 3.86
N LYS A 511 21.42 -12.27 3.80
CA LYS A 511 21.08 -13.69 4.01
C LYS A 511 21.62 -14.27 5.33
N THR A 512 22.25 -13.45 6.16
CA THR A 512 22.96 -13.93 7.35
C THR A 512 22.68 -13.10 8.60
N CYS A 513 21.92 -12.02 8.47
CA CYS A 513 21.47 -11.18 9.56
C CYS A 513 19.94 -11.05 9.53
N ALA A 514 19.34 -10.73 10.68
CA ALA A 514 17.95 -10.36 10.81
C ALA A 514 17.84 -8.90 11.27
N LEU A 515 16.70 -8.24 10.93
CA LEU A 515 16.31 -6.96 11.51
C LEU A 515 14.95 -7.11 12.20
N VAL A 516 14.83 -6.46 13.35
CA VAL A 516 13.57 -6.38 14.11
C VAL A 516 13.32 -4.92 14.49
N THR A 517 12.09 -4.41 14.31
CA THR A 517 11.75 -3.04 14.65
C THR A 517 10.30 -2.88 15.10
N ASP A 518 10.05 -1.90 15.97
CA ASP A 518 8.73 -1.39 16.28
C ASP A 518 8.23 -0.34 15.24
N GLY A 519 9.12 0.09 14.34
CA GLY A 519 8.79 0.84 13.15
C GLY A 519 8.28 -0.07 12.04
N ARG A 520 8.48 0.33 10.78
CA ARG A 520 8.08 -0.45 9.60
C ARG A 520 9.18 -0.46 8.55
N PHE A 521 9.18 -1.51 7.76
CA PHE A 521 10.06 -1.60 6.60
C PHE A 521 9.29 -1.32 5.32
N SER A 522 9.99 -0.77 4.32
CA SER A 522 9.43 -0.51 3.00
C SER A 522 8.98 -1.80 2.31
N GLY A 523 7.95 -1.70 1.46
CA GLY A 523 7.57 -2.77 0.53
C GLY A 523 8.73 -3.21 -0.39
N GLY A 524 9.74 -2.33 -0.59
CA GLY A 524 10.98 -2.61 -1.29
C GLY A 524 12.01 -3.44 -0.53
N THR A 525 11.72 -3.82 0.72
CA THR A 525 12.62 -4.59 1.58
C THR A 525 12.72 -6.05 1.15
N SER A 526 13.91 -6.61 1.25
CA SER A 526 14.22 -8.05 1.13
C SER A 526 15.15 -8.49 2.27
N GLY A 527 15.19 -9.80 2.56
CA GLY A 527 15.90 -10.37 3.70
C GLY A 527 15.00 -10.51 4.93
N LEU A 528 15.51 -11.11 6.01
CA LEU A 528 14.77 -11.38 7.24
C LEU A 528 14.55 -10.07 8.04
N SER A 529 13.50 -9.33 7.64
CA SER A 529 13.16 -8.03 8.23
C SER A 529 11.75 -8.09 8.82
N ILE A 530 11.67 -7.93 10.15
CA ILE A 530 10.46 -8.06 10.95
C ILE A 530 10.09 -6.68 11.49
N GLY A 531 8.98 -6.16 11.01
CA GLY A 531 8.45 -4.85 11.42
C GLY A 531 7.21 -4.93 12.29
N HIS A 532 6.72 -3.77 12.70
CA HIS A 532 5.47 -3.61 13.45
C HIS A 532 5.47 -4.31 14.82
N ALA A 533 6.65 -4.54 15.44
CA ALA A 533 6.71 -5.18 16.75
C ALA A 533 5.81 -4.44 17.75
N SER A 534 4.78 -5.13 18.22
CA SER A 534 3.75 -4.57 19.09
C SER A 534 3.66 -5.34 20.41
N PRO A 535 3.56 -4.60 21.55
CA PRO A 535 3.60 -3.14 21.70
C PRO A 535 4.98 -2.54 21.36
N GLU A 536 5.00 -1.30 20.82
CA GLU A 536 6.24 -0.59 20.54
C GLU A 536 7.06 -0.24 21.81
N ALA A 537 8.35 0.04 21.65
CA ALA A 537 9.24 0.40 22.75
C ALA A 537 8.73 1.60 23.57
N ALA A 538 8.25 2.65 22.92
CA ALA A 538 7.73 3.85 23.57
C ALA A 538 6.42 3.61 24.37
N SER A 539 5.74 2.50 24.11
CA SER A 539 4.56 2.06 24.85
C SER A 539 4.87 0.98 25.89
N GLY A 540 6.15 0.70 26.18
CA GLY A 540 6.59 -0.26 27.17
C GLY A 540 6.65 -1.70 26.69
N GLY A 541 6.63 -1.92 25.37
CA GLY A 541 6.83 -3.24 24.77
C GLY A 541 8.18 -3.85 25.12
N THR A 542 8.28 -5.18 25.07
CA THR A 542 9.50 -5.93 25.45
C THR A 542 10.71 -5.54 24.59
N ILE A 543 10.50 -5.07 23.36
CA ILE A 543 11.58 -4.56 22.51
C ILE A 543 12.38 -3.42 23.17
N ALA A 544 11.78 -2.64 24.10
CA ALA A 544 12.47 -1.62 24.87
C ALA A 544 13.48 -2.21 25.87
N LEU A 545 13.34 -3.48 26.26
CA LEU A 545 14.13 -4.16 27.27
C LEU A 545 15.31 -4.94 26.68
N VAL A 546 15.40 -5.04 25.36
CA VAL A 546 16.49 -5.77 24.69
C VAL A 546 17.81 -5.05 24.97
N GLU A 547 18.86 -5.81 25.29
CA GLU A 547 20.22 -5.35 25.48
C GLU A 547 21.17 -5.97 24.43
N ASP A 548 22.29 -5.31 24.17
CA ASP A 548 23.29 -5.84 23.24
C ASP A 548 23.78 -7.23 23.69
N GLY A 549 23.77 -8.18 22.77
CA GLY A 549 24.17 -9.57 23.02
C GLY A 549 23.05 -10.50 23.46
N ASP A 550 21.85 -10.00 23.79
CA ASP A 550 20.69 -10.84 24.07
C ASP A 550 20.38 -11.74 22.87
N ARG A 551 20.01 -13.00 23.14
CA ARG A 551 19.66 -13.95 22.07
C ARG A 551 18.20 -13.74 21.66
N ILE A 552 17.98 -13.59 20.35
CA ILE A 552 16.64 -13.53 19.75
C ILE A 552 16.49 -14.73 18.81
N ARG A 553 15.38 -15.48 18.98
CA ARG A 553 14.98 -16.57 18.11
C ARG A 553 13.79 -16.17 17.27
N ILE A 554 13.88 -16.42 15.96
CA ILE A 554 12.83 -16.18 14.98
C ILE A 554 12.52 -17.52 14.31
N ASP A 555 11.23 -17.88 14.26
CA ASP A 555 10.76 -19.12 13.64
C ASP A 555 9.52 -18.83 12.81
N ILE A 556 9.72 -18.58 11.51
CA ILE A 556 8.64 -18.24 10.56
C ILE A 556 7.67 -19.43 10.42
N PRO A 557 8.10 -20.69 10.22
CA PRO A 557 7.19 -21.83 10.15
C PRO A 557 6.26 -21.97 11.35
N ASN A 558 6.76 -21.73 12.56
CA ASN A 558 5.97 -21.80 13.79
C ASN A 558 5.34 -20.46 14.20
N ARG A 559 5.51 -19.40 13.38
CA ARG A 559 4.96 -18.05 13.64
C ARG A 559 5.38 -17.48 14.99
N SER A 560 6.64 -17.68 15.38
CA SER A 560 7.13 -17.22 16.69
C SER A 560 8.35 -16.32 16.60
N ILE A 561 8.46 -15.39 17.57
CA ILE A 561 9.61 -14.55 17.83
C ILE A 561 9.84 -14.43 19.33
N GLU A 562 11.04 -14.83 19.78
CA GLU A 562 11.34 -14.95 21.21
C GLU A 562 12.64 -14.23 21.57
N LEU A 563 12.58 -13.40 22.59
CA LEU A 563 13.74 -12.90 23.33
C LEU A 563 14.11 -13.94 24.39
N LEU A 564 15.29 -14.55 24.28
CA LEU A 564 15.74 -15.64 25.16
C LEU A 564 16.32 -15.08 26.48
N VAL A 565 15.52 -14.28 27.17
CA VAL A 565 15.80 -13.69 28.49
C VAL A 565 14.67 -14.11 29.42
N THR A 566 14.98 -14.42 30.69
CA THR A 566 13.96 -14.87 31.63
C THR A 566 12.99 -13.76 32.02
N ASP A 567 11.77 -14.13 32.43
CA ASP A 567 10.77 -13.15 32.85
C ASP A 567 11.23 -12.36 34.09
N GLU A 568 12.00 -12.99 34.99
CA GLU A 568 12.58 -12.32 36.17
C GLU A 568 13.57 -11.23 35.75
N GLU A 569 14.45 -11.51 34.79
CA GLU A 569 15.40 -10.53 34.26
C GLU A 569 14.67 -9.39 33.52
N LEU A 570 13.68 -9.70 32.69
CA LEU A 570 12.85 -8.71 32.02
C LEU A 570 12.10 -7.81 33.01
N ALA A 571 11.63 -8.36 34.13
CA ALA A 571 11.03 -7.57 35.20
C ALA A 571 12.02 -6.59 35.86
N VAL A 572 13.26 -7.05 36.11
CA VAL A 572 14.34 -6.18 36.63
C VAL A 572 14.66 -5.05 35.67
N ARG A 573 14.82 -5.35 34.38
CA ARG A 573 15.07 -4.34 33.34
C ARG A 573 13.93 -3.34 33.23
N ARG A 574 12.68 -3.80 33.32
CA ARG A 574 11.48 -2.95 33.29
C ARG A 574 11.43 -2.01 34.50
N GLU A 575 11.75 -2.51 35.68
CA GLU A 575 11.83 -1.70 36.90
C GLU A 575 12.94 -0.64 36.78
N ALA A 576 14.11 -1.00 36.22
CA ALA A 576 15.23 -0.08 36.01
C ALA A 576 14.91 1.09 35.09
N LEU A 577 13.99 0.91 34.11
CA LEU A 577 13.52 2.02 33.25
C LEU A 577 12.62 3.02 33.99
N ASN A 578 12.11 2.67 35.18
CA ASN A 578 11.29 3.53 36.02
C ASN A 578 10.12 4.22 35.27
N GLY A 579 9.50 3.51 34.34
CA GLY A 579 8.41 4.02 33.51
C GLY A 579 8.81 4.98 32.39
N VAL A 580 10.10 5.22 32.19
CA VAL A 580 10.60 6.11 31.14
C VAL A 580 11.03 5.28 29.93
N TYR A 581 10.19 5.27 28.90
CA TYR A 581 10.44 4.57 27.64
C TYR A 581 10.78 5.59 26.55
N ALA A 582 12.06 5.92 26.45
CA ALA A 582 12.58 6.91 25.51
C ALA A 582 13.95 6.50 24.96
N PRO A 583 14.28 6.84 23.72
CA PRO A 583 15.58 6.53 23.14
C PRO A 583 16.71 7.24 23.87
N LYS A 584 17.85 6.58 23.96
CA LYS A 584 19.08 7.17 24.50
C LYS A 584 19.80 7.95 23.39
N ASN A 585 20.25 9.18 23.69
CA ASN A 585 21.11 9.97 22.80
C ASN A 585 20.56 10.26 21.38
N ARG A 586 19.22 10.31 21.23
CA ARG A 586 18.60 10.68 19.96
C ARG A 586 18.22 12.16 19.95
N ASP A 587 18.87 12.94 19.07
CA ASP A 587 18.51 14.35 18.83
C ASP A 587 17.57 14.44 17.63
N ARG A 588 16.26 14.35 17.90
CA ARG A 588 15.21 14.45 16.88
C ARG A 588 14.21 15.54 17.23
N LYS A 589 14.09 16.54 16.35
CA LYS A 589 13.11 17.62 16.52
C LYS A 589 11.71 17.11 16.11
N VAL A 590 10.81 16.99 17.09
CA VAL A 590 9.42 16.58 16.86
C VAL A 590 8.52 17.82 16.73
N SER A 591 7.88 17.96 15.55
CA SER A 591 6.98 19.08 15.27
C SER A 591 5.64 18.98 16.03
N ALA A 592 4.85 20.05 16.01
CA ALA A 592 3.51 20.05 16.60
C ALA A 592 2.58 18.99 15.95
N ALA A 593 2.65 18.84 14.62
CA ALA A 593 1.85 17.85 13.89
C ALA A 593 2.19 16.42 14.33
N LEU A 594 3.49 16.10 14.43
CA LEU A 594 3.93 14.77 14.87
C LEU A 594 3.59 14.50 16.34
N ARG A 595 3.67 15.51 17.22
CA ARG A 595 3.23 15.35 18.61
C ARG A 595 1.73 15.09 18.72
N ALA A 596 0.91 15.77 17.90
CA ALA A 596 -0.53 15.55 17.86
C ALA A 596 -0.86 14.11 17.40
N TYR A 597 -0.19 13.62 16.38
CA TYR A 597 -0.33 12.23 15.95
C TYR A 597 0.07 11.25 17.06
N ALA A 598 1.28 11.40 17.63
CA ALA A 598 1.79 10.50 18.68
C ALA A 598 0.88 10.43 19.91
N ALA A 599 0.22 11.54 20.29
CA ALA A 599 -0.67 11.58 21.43
C ALA A 599 -1.91 10.68 21.24
N MET A 600 -2.37 10.51 20.00
CA MET A 600 -3.57 9.76 19.65
C MET A 600 -3.28 8.39 19.03
N ALA A 601 -2.06 8.15 18.51
CA ALA A 601 -1.76 6.95 17.76
C ALA A 601 -2.01 5.65 18.56
N THR A 602 -2.68 4.69 17.93
CA THR A 602 -2.77 3.30 18.40
C THR A 602 -1.46 2.57 18.09
N SER A 603 -1.33 1.32 18.54
CA SER A 603 -0.21 0.46 18.18
C SER A 603 -0.36 -0.07 16.74
N ALA A 604 0.72 -0.67 16.22
CA ALA A 604 0.75 -1.12 14.82
C ALA A 604 -0.18 -2.30 14.54
N ASP A 605 -0.39 -3.20 15.52
CA ASP A 605 -1.37 -4.30 15.46
C ASP A 605 -2.82 -3.82 15.31
N ARG A 606 -3.07 -2.53 15.56
CA ARG A 606 -4.35 -1.84 15.37
C ARG A 606 -4.30 -0.76 14.28
N GLY A 607 -3.42 -0.92 13.30
CA GLY A 607 -3.31 -0.03 12.15
C GLY A 607 -2.63 1.32 12.40
N ALA A 608 -2.11 1.59 13.62
CA ALA A 608 -1.47 2.87 13.98
C ALA A 608 -2.33 4.09 13.63
N VAL A 609 -3.64 4.00 13.85
CA VAL A 609 -4.62 5.06 13.59
C VAL A 609 -4.68 6.06 14.76
N ARG A 610 -5.23 7.24 14.50
CA ARG A 610 -5.54 8.19 15.58
C ARG A 610 -6.84 7.80 16.27
N ASP A 611 -6.73 7.47 17.54
CA ASP A 611 -7.86 7.19 18.42
C ASP A 611 -8.12 8.40 19.32
N VAL A 612 -9.17 9.15 19.01
CA VAL A 612 -9.55 10.38 19.73
C VAL A 612 -10.04 10.09 21.16
N SER A 613 -10.49 8.86 21.47
CA SER A 613 -10.91 8.48 22.82
C SER A 613 -9.76 8.54 23.83
N ARG A 614 -8.52 8.50 23.36
CA ARG A 614 -7.30 8.63 24.19
C ARG A 614 -7.06 10.04 24.74
N LEU A 615 -7.83 11.01 24.28
CA LEU A 615 -7.72 12.39 24.77
C LEU A 615 -8.55 12.67 26.04
N GLY A 616 -9.28 11.67 26.58
CA GLY A 616 -10.01 11.72 27.84
C GLY A 616 -11.48 11.97 27.65
#